data_656a562a69004311092b335f33cd6fc1
#
_entry.id   656a562a69004311092b335f33cd6fc1
#
_cell.length_a   1.000
_cell.length_b   1.000
_cell.length_c   1.000
_cell.angle_alpha   90.00
_cell.angle_beta   90.00
_cell.angle_gamma   90.00
#
_symmetry.space_group_name_H-M   'P 1'
#
loop_
_entity.id
_entity.type
_entity.pdbx_description
1 polymer ?
#
loop_
_entity_poly.entity_id
_entity_poly.type
_entity_poly.pdbx_seq_one_letter_code
_entity_poly.pdbx_strand_id
1 'polypeptide(L)' 'MSIEEILSIKEVSDYLKIPVSTVYKLVQEGKVPAIKIGKHWRFMKKDIDHLFNGKERSP' A
#
# COMPACT_ATOMS: atom_id res chain seq x y z
N MET A 1 -6.57 -17.00 -14.30
CA MET A 1 -7.10 -16.41 -13.11
C MET A 1 -6.01 -15.77 -12.27
N SER A 2 -6.16 -14.53 -11.95
CA SER A 2 -5.11 -13.86 -11.23
C SER A 2 -5.38 -13.92 -9.73
N ILE A 3 -4.33 -14.04 -8.97
CA ILE A 3 -4.41 -14.06 -7.53
C ILE A 3 -3.97 -12.72 -7.00
N GLU A 4 -4.86 -12.09 -6.29
CA GLU A 4 -4.57 -10.79 -5.73
C GLU A 4 -3.84 -10.98 -4.42
N GLU A 5 -2.71 -10.34 -4.31
CA GLU A 5 -1.95 -10.42 -3.09
C GLU A 5 -2.37 -9.31 -2.15
N ILE A 6 -2.65 -9.68 -0.91
CA ILE A 6 -3.09 -8.74 0.11
C ILE A 6 -1.94 -8.51 1.07
N LEU A 7 -1.64 -7.26 1.34
CA LEU A 7 -0.53 -6.91 2.22
C LEU A 7 -1.04 -6.25 3.48
N SER A 8 -0.33 -6.49 4.57
CA SER A 8 -0.61 -5.82 5.84
C SER A 8 0.20 -4.52 5.89
N ILE A 9 -0.05 -3.73 6.93
CA ILE A 9 0.72 -2.50 7.15
C ILE A 9 2.21 -2.80 7.17
N LYS A 10 2.58 -3.83 7.93
CA LYS A 10 3.99 -4.15 8.06
C LYS A 10 4.57 -4.61 6.74
N GLU A 11 3.80 -5.37 6.00
CA GLU A 11 4.29 -5.84 4.71
C GLU A 11 4.47 -4.70 3.73
N VAL A 12 3.57 -3.72 3.75
CA VAL A 12 3.72 -2.55 2.89
C VAL A 12 4.95 -1.76 3.32
N SER A 13 5.13 -1.62 4.62
CA SER A 13 6.30 -0.93 5.13
C SER A 13 7.58 -1.58 4.63
N ASP A 14 7.64 -2.91 4.71
CA ASP A 14 8.81 -3.63 4.23
C ASP A 14 8.95 -3.54 2.72
N TYR A 15 7.84 -3.65 2.04
CA TYR A 15 7.84 -3.64 0.57
C TYR A 15 8.33 -2.31 0.02
N LEU A 16 7.88 -1.22 0.62
CA LEU A 16 8.26 0.11 0.17
C LEU A 16 9.48 0.64 0.89
N LYS A 17 9.95 -0.08 1.90
CA LYS A 17 11.12 0.29 2.68
C LYS A 17 10.93 1.64 3.35
N ILE A 18 9.79 1.81 3.96
CA ILE A 18 9.48 3.01 4.72
C ILE A 18 8.95 2.59 6.08
N PRO A 19 9.03 3.46 7.08
CA PRO A 19 8.54 3.13 8.41
C PRO A 19 7.03 2.89 8.44
N VAL A 20 6.59 2.06 9.36
CA VAL A 20 5.17 1.80 9.53
C VAL A 20 4.41 3.10 9.80
N SER A 21 4.99 3.99 10.58
CA SER A 21 4.33 5.26 10.88
C SER A 21 4.07 6.06 9.61
N THR A 22 4.98 5.98 8.64
CA THR A 22 4.80 6.66 7.38
C THR A 22 3.66 6.03 6.59
N VAL A 23 3.55 4.71 6.64
CA VAL A 23 2.44 4.04 5.96
C VAL A 23 1.11 4.52 6.53
N TYR A 24 1.01 4.57 7.86
CA TYR A 24 -0.22 5.05 8.49
C TYR A 24 -0.53 6.48 8.06
N LYS A 25 0.48 7.30 8.01
CA LYS A 25 0.27 8.68 7.62
C LYS A 25 -0.26 8.78 6.20
N LEU A 26 0.31 8.00 5.30
CA LEU A 26 -0.13 8.01 3.91
C LEU A 26 -1.56 7.51 3.78
N VAL A 27 -1.93 6.54 4.58
CA VAL A 27 -3.30 6.04 4.57
C VAL A 27 -4.25 7.12 5.05
N GLN A 28 -3.90 7.81 6.12
CA GLN A 28 -4.74 8.86 6.66
C GLN A 28 -4.90 10.02 5.70
N GLU A 29 -3.88 10.28 4.92
CA GLU A 29 -3.93 11.37 3.96
C GLU A 29 -4.60 10.97 2.65
N GLY A 30 -5.01 9.70 2.56
CA GLY A 30 -5.67 9.24 1.36
C GLY A 30 -4.76 9.08 0.17
N LYS A 31 -3.47 8.98 0.41
CA LYS A 31 -2.49 8.86 -0.68
C LYS A 31 -2.22 7.44 -1.08
N VAL A 32 -2.64 6.49 -0.26
CA VAL A 32 -2.45 5.08 -0.54
C VAL A 32 -3.79 4.38 -0.38
N PRO A 33 -4.26 3.64 -1.38
CA PRO A 33 -5.52 2.94 -1.24
C PRO A 33 -5.38 1.82 -0.21
N ALA A 34 -6.30 1.78 0.73
CA ALA A 34 -6.28 0.79 1.78
C ALA A 34 -7.71 0.43 2.14
N ILE A 35 -7.88 -0.78 2.62
CA ILE A 35 -9.18 -1.28 3.04
C ILE A 35 -9.08 -1.64 4.51
N LYS A 36 -9.98 -1.10 5.32
CA LYS A 36 -9.98 -1.43 6.73
C LYS A 36 -10.93 -2.59 6.98
N ILE A 37 -10.38 -3.67 7.49
CA ILE A 37 -11.15 -4.86 7.78
C ILE A 37 -11.04 -5.10 9.28
N GLY A 38 -12.13 -4.84 10.00
CA GLY A 38 -12.09 -4.92 11.43
C GLY A 38 -11.14 -3.88 11.98
N LYS A 39 -10.11 -4.32 12.64
CA LYS A 39 -9.12 -3.42 13.22
C LYS A 39 -7.85 -3.35 12.40
N HIS A 40 -7.84 -3.98 11.23
CA HIS A 40 -6.62 -4.10 10.46
C HIS A 40 -6.75 -3.44 9.12
N TRP A 41 -5.68 -2.79 8.70
CA TRP A 41 -5.59 -2.25 7.36
C TRP A 41 -5.03 -3.30 6.43
N ARG A 42 -5.60 -3.35 5.24
CA ARG A 42 -5.12 -4.27 4.21
C ARG A 42 -4.96 -3.51 2.91
N PHE A 43 -3.98 -3.95 2.14
CA PHE A 43 -3.63 -3.28 0.89
C PHE A 43 -3.55 -4.30 -0.21
N MET A 44 -4.00 -3.94 -1.39
CA MET A 44 -3.84 -4.82 -2.53
C MET A 44 -2.49 -4.50 -3.17
N LYS A 45 -1.69 -5.54 -3.34
CA LYS A 45 -0.36 -5.33 -3.87
C LYS A 45 -0.40 -4.62 -5.22
N LYS A 46 -1.36 -4.97 -6.06
CA LYS A 46 -1.44 -4.34 -7.36
C LYS A 46 -1.68 -2.84 -7.25
N ASP A 47 -2.43 -2.41 -6.24
CA ASP A 47 -2.67 -0.99 -6.05
C ASP A 47 -1.39 -0.28 -5.64
N ILE A 48 -0.62 -0.92 -4.79
CA ILE A 48 0.66 -0.35 -4.37
C ILE A 48 1.61 -0.26 -5.55
N ASP A 49 1.69 -1.33 -6.33
CA ASP A 49 2.55 -1.35 -7.50
C ASP A 49 2.14 -0.30 -8.52
N HIS A 50 0.84 -0.13 -8.68
CA HIS A 50 0.33 0.82 -9.64
C HIS A 50 0.72 2.25 -9.28
N LEU A 51 0.62 2.57 -7.99
CA LEU A 51 1.04 3.88 -7.52
C LEU A 51 2.50 4.13 -7.83
N PHE A 52 3.31 3.15 -7.51
CA PHE A 52 4.74 3.25 -7.68
C PHE A 52 5.12 3.39 -9.14
N ASN A 53 4.55 2.51 -9.95
CA ASN A 53 4.85 2.51 -11.38
C ASN A 53 4.35 3.77 -12.04
N GLY A 54 3.22 4.26 -11.62
CA GLY A 54 2.70 5.49 -12.17
C GLY A 54 3.64 6.63 -11.97
N LYS A 55 4.26 6.69 -10.80
CA LYS A 55 5.21 7.73 -10.52
C LYS A 55 6.45 7.59 -11.35
N GLU A 56 6.91 6.37 -11.48
CA GLU A 56 8.14 6.14 -12.21
C GLU A 56 8.01 6.42 -13.68
N ARG A 57 6.82 6.25 -14.19
CA ARG A 57 6.63 6.46 -15.61
C ARG A 57 6.63 7.92 -15.95
N SER A 58 6.51 8.75 -14.99
CA SER A 58 6.57 10.17 -15.26
C SER A 58 7.95 10.54 -15.71
N PRO A 59 8.07 11.12 -16.83
CA PRO A 59 9.39 11.55 -17.30
C PRO A 59 9.91 12.69 -16.49
#